data_3f34e9c1aaf8a9a34575401b01cf1876
#
_entry.id   3f34e9c1aaf8a9a34575401b01cf1876
#
_cell.length_a   1.000
_cell.length_b   1.000
_cell.length_c   1.000
_cell.angle_alpha   90.00
_cell.angle_beta   90.00
_cell.angle_gamma   90.00
#
_symmetry.space_group_name_H-M   'P 1'
#
loop_
_entity.id
_entity.type
_entity.pdbx_description
1 polymer ?
#
loop_
_entity_poly.entity_id
_entity_poly.type
_entity_poly.pdbx_seq_one_letter_code
_entity_poly.pdbx_strand_id
1 'polypeptide(L)'
;MEIPSFNALIQKSIIDHWDMDALTDYKGATLQYHDVARKIEKLHIMFENSGVVKGDKIALCGRNSANWAVAFLATLTYGAIAVPILHEFMPEQIHNIVNHSDAKLLFVGDVVATQVDATKMPGLEGIIYIPDYSLVVSRTDKLTYAREHLNEMFGIKYPKYFRKNHVNYYIDQDPDELAMINYTSGTTG
;
A
#
# COMPACT_ATOMS: atom_id res chain seq x y z
N MET A 1 -16.10 26.29 6.55
CA MET A 1 -15.60 25.61 5.34
C MET A 1 -15.11 24.24 5.83
N GLU A 2 -15.76 23.15 5.47
CA GLU A 2 -15.32 21.81 5.85
C GLU A 2 -13.96 21.52 5.19
N ILE A 3 -13.01 21.05 5.99
CA ILE A 3 -11.70 20.64 5.47
C ILE A 3 -11.90 19.27 4.82
N PRO A 4 -11.62 19.11 3.51
CA PRO A 4 -11.79 17.81 2.86
C PRO A 4 -10.82 16.80 3.46
N SER A 5 -11.23 15.53 3.53
CA SER A 5 -10.35 14.44 3.96
C SER A 5 -9.15 14.30 3.03
N PHE A 6 -8.05 13.72 3.52
CA PHE A 6 -6.87 13.47 2.70
C PHE A 6 -7.21 12.59 1.48
N ASN A 7 -8.06 11.58 1.68
CA ASN A 7 -8.52 10.69 0.61
C ASN A 7 -9.35 11.44 -0.45
N ALA A 8 -10.18 12.40 -0.05
CA ALA A 8 -10.92 13.24 -0.98
C ALA A 8 -9.97 14.11 -1.83
N LEU A 9 -8.89 14.63 -1.25
CA LEU A 9 -7.85 15.37 -1.98
C LEU A 9 -7.11 14.47 -2.97
N ILE A 10 -6.73 13.25 -2.57
CA ILE A 10 -6.08 12.26 -3.45
C ILE A 10 -7.01 11.94 -4.63
N GLN A 11 -8.27 11.59 -4.36
CA GLN A 11 -9.24 11.26 -5.40
C GLN A 11 -9.41 12.42 -6.39
N LYS A 12 -9.61 13.63 -5.87
CA LYS A 12 -9.75 14.82 -6.71
C LYS A 12 -8.50 15.04 -7.57
N SER A 13 -7.31 14.97 -7.00
CA SER A 13 -6.06 15.18 -7.72
C SER A 13 -5.89 14.16 -8.86
N ILE A 14 -6.19 12.89 -8.62
CA ILE A 14 -6.11 11.83 -9.62
C ILE A 14 -7.11 12.09 -10.76
N ILE A 15 -8.35 12.44 -10.44
CA ILE A 15 -9.41 12.68 -11.42
C ILE A 15 -9.09 13.92 -12.30
N ASP A 16 -8.65 15.01 -11.66
CA ASP A 16 -8.41 16.27 -12.33
C ASP A 16 -7.17 16.22 -13.24
N HIS A 17 -6.14 15.44 -12.87
CA HIS A 17 -4.85 15.40 -13.58
C HIS A 17 -4.60 14.07 -14.31
N TRP A 18 -5.64 13.34 -14.67
CA TRP A 18 -5.65 11.96 -15.16
C TRP A 18 -4.54 11.59 -16.15
N ASP A 19 -4.25 12.45 -17.13
CA ASP A 19 -3.27 12.23 -18.20
C ASP A 19 -1.94 12.98 -17.95
N MET A 20 -1.76 13.53 -16.76
CA MET A 20 -0.52 14.22 -16.38
C MET A 20 0.45 13.26 -15.68
N ASP A 21 1.73 13.59 -15.74
CA ASP A 21 2.78 12.89 -15.00
C ASP A 21 2.59 13.07 -13.48
N ALA A 22 2.69 11.98 -12.74
CA ALA A 22 2.44 11.95 -11.30
C ALA A 22 3.68 11.56 -10.48
N LEU A 23 4.30 10.43 -10.81
CA LEU A 23 5.42 9.86 -10.05
C LEU A 23 6.52 9.42 -11.02
N THR A 24 7.74 9.87 -10.78
CA THR A 24 8.92 9.52 -11.59
C THR A 24 10.02 8.95 -10.71
N ASP A 25 10.50 7.78 -11.02
CA ASP A 25 11.71 7.24 -10.40
C ASP A 25 12.97 7.88 -10.98
N TYR A 26 13.97 8.12 -10.13
CA TYR A 26 15.25 8.66 -10.59
C TYR A 26 15.87 7.74 -11.66
N LYS A 27 16.07 8.28 -12.86
CA LYS A 27 16.52 7.53 -14.05
C LYS A 27 15.62 6.34 -14.43
N GLY A 28 14.38 6.35 -14.01
CA GLY A 28 13.38 5.30 -14.23
C GLY A 28 12.15 5.77 -14.99
N ALA A 29 11.11 4.96 -14.92
CA ALA A 29 9.84 5.23 -15.58
C ALA A 29 9.04 6.31 -14.85
N THR A 30 8.19 7.03 -15.60
CA THR A 30 7.18 7.93 -15.08
C THR A 30 5.82 7.25 -15.11
N LEU A 31 5.08 7.35 -14.01
CA LEU A 31 3.67 6.98 -13.92
C LEU A 31 2.82 8.23 -14.07
N GLN A 32 1.81 8.17 -14.93
CA GLN A 32 0.76 9.18 -14.98
C GLN A 32 -0.29 8.92 -13.87
N TYR A 33 -1.13 9.91 -13.57
CA TYR A 33 -2.14 9.76 -12.52
C TYR A 33 -3.08 8.58 -12.79
N HIS A 34 -3.43 8.29 -14.04
CA HIS A 34 -4.24 7.11 -14.37
C HIS A 34 -3.52 5.78 -14.13
N ASP A 35 -2.19 5.73 -14.25
CA ASP A 35 -1.40 4.54 -13.92
C ASP A 35 -1.36 4.33 -12.41
N VAL A 36 -1.21 5.42 -11.65
CA VAL A 36 -1.31 5.41 -10.18
C VAL A 36 -2.67 4.87 -9.76
N ALA A 37 -3.76 5.38 -10.34
CA ALA A 37 -5.12 4.92 -10.04
C ALA A 37 -5.32 3.42 -10.33
N ARG A 38 -4.85 2.93 -11.47
CA ARG A 38 -4.92 1.49 -11.82
C ARG A 38 -4.12 0.62 -10.84
N LYS A 39 -2.93 1.06 -10.46
CA LYS A 39 -2.09 0.34 -9.50
C LYS A 39 -2.73 0.32 -8.11
N ILE A 40 -3.28 1.44 -7.65
CA ILE A 40 -4.04 1.52 -6.38
C ILE A 40 -5.17 0.49 -6.38
N GLU A 41 -5.99 0.47 -7.44
CA GLU A 41 -7.12 -0.45 -7.53
C GLU A 41 -6.70 -1.92 -7.53
N LYS A 42 -5.60 -2.24 -8.21
CA LYS A 42 -5.02 -3.60 -8.17
C LYS A 42 -4.55 -3.98 -6.77
N LEU A 43 -3.95 -3.05 -6.03
CA LEU A 43 -3.58 -3.29 -4.63
C LEU A 43 -4.81 -3.43 -3.74
N HIS A 44 -5.89 -2.66 -3.96
CA HIS A 44 -7.15 -2.85 -3.25
C HIS A 44 -7.73 -4.26 -3.45
N ILE A 45 -7.67 -4.81 -4.68
CA ILE A 45 -8.07 -6.21 -4.93
C ILE A 45 -7.22 -7.19 -4.09
N MET A 46 -5.92 -6.96 -3.98
CA MET A 46 -5.06 -7.79 -3.13
C MET A 46 -5.41 -7.64 -1.65
N PHE A 47 -5.70 -6.43 -1.17
CA PHE A 47 -6.08 -6.17 0.23
C PHE A 47 -7.41 -6.87 0.59
N GLU A 48 -8.42 -6.74 -0.26
CA GLU A 48 -9.71 -7.44 -0.11
C GLU A 48 -9.53 -8.96 0.03
N ASN A 49 -8.61 -9.53 -0.75
CA ASN A 49 -8.35 -10.98 -0.76
C ASN A 49 -7.33 -11.44 0.30
N SER A 50 -6.66 -10.53 0.97
CA SER A 50 -5.84 -10.83 2.15
C SER A 50 -6.63 -10.77 3.46
N GLY A 51 -7.90 -10.34 3.42
CA GLY A 51 -8.74 -10.17 4.60
C GLY A 51 -8.49 -8.85 5.35
N VAL A 52 -7.71 -7.92 4.77
CA VAL A 52 -7.53 -6.57 5.31
C VAL A 52 -8.85 -5.81 5.23
N VAL A 53 -9.22 -5.19 6.33
CA VAL A 53 -10.39 -4.32 6.43
C VAL A 53 -9.99 -2.90 6.81
N LYS A 54 -10.95 -1.96 6.70
CA LYS A 54 -10.75 -0.58 7.16
C LYS A 54 -10.25 -0.54 8.61
N GLY A 55 -9.22 0.27 8.86
CA GLY A 55 -8.60 0.42 10.19
C GLY A 55 -7.50 -0.60 10.48
N ASP A 56 -7.33 -1.63 9.67
CA ASP A 56 -6.15 -2.50 9.76
C ASP A 56 -4.88 -1.76 9.34
N LYS A 57 -3.74 -2.23 9.85
CA LYS A 57 -2.44 -1.62 9.59
C LYS A 57 -1.72 -2.37 8.47
N ILE A 58 -1.10 -1.59 7.58
CA ILE A 58 -0.23 -2.09 6.52
C ILE A 58 1.14 -1.41 6.69
N ALA A 59 2.17 -2.21 6.89
CA ALA A 59 3.54 -1.73 7.03
C ALA A 59 4.23 -1.60 5.67
N LEU A 60 5.09 -0.57 5.55
CA LEU A 60 5.86 -0.31 4.33
C LEU A 60 7.33 -0.06 4.72
N CYS A 61 8.24 -0.90 4.26
CA CYS A 61 9.66 -0.81 4.56
C CYS A 61 10.50 -0.94 3.28
N GLY A 62 10.90 0.17 2.72
CA GLY A 62 11.68 0.21 1.48
C GLY A 62 12.15 1.60 1.15
N ARG A 63 13.06 1.71 0.18
CA ARG A 63 13.50 3.01 -0.35
C ARG A 63 12.35 3.70 -1.09
N ASN A 64 12.39 5.03 -1.09
CA ASN A 64 11.43 5.84 -1.83
C ASN A 64 11.47 5.47 -3.32
N SER A 65 10.29 5.17 -3.86
CA SER A 65 10.07 4.86 -5.27
C SER A 65 8.62 5.18 -5.66
N ALA A 66 8.34 5.23 -6.94
CA ALA A 66 6.97 5.41 -7.42
C ALA A 66 6.05 4.29 -6.90
N ASN A 67 6.51 3.04 -6.90
CA ASN A 67 5.73 1.93 -6.37
C ASN A 67 5.56 1.99 -4.84
N TRP A 68 6.56 2.49 -4.09
CA TRP A 68 6.39 2.74 -2.66
C TRP A 68 5.29 3.78 -2.40
N ALA A 69 5.31 4.88 -3.15
CA ALA A 69 4.28 5.92 -3.06
C ALA A 69 2.88 5.38 -3.42
N VAL A 70 2.78 4.57 -4.47
CA VAL A 70 1.52 3.91 -4.84
C VAL A 70 1.01 2.99 -3.73
N ALA A 71 1.88 2.17 -3.11
CA ALA A 71 1.50 1.30 -2.00
C ALA A 71 1.02 2.09 -0.78
N PHE A 72 1.68 3.22 -0.48
CA PHE A 72 1.27 4.12 0.58
C PHE A 72 -0.11 4.75 0.29
N LEU A 73 -0.31 5.29 -0.92
CA LEU A 73 -1.59 5.86 -1.32
C LEU A 73 -2.70 4.79 -1.35
N ALA A 74 -2.41 3.59 -1.83
CA ALA A 74 -3.37 2.49 -1.82
C ALA A 74 -3.81 2.12 -0.39
N THR A 75 -2.88 2.13 0.56
CA THR A 75 -3.18 1.88 1.98
C THR A 75 -4.16 2.92 2.52
N LEU A 76 -3.86 4.21 2.33
CA LEU A 76 -4.72 5.29 2.83
C LEU A 76 -6.09 5.32 2.15
N THR A 77 -6.11 5.18 0.83
CA THR A 77 -7.35 5.25 0.03
C THR A 77 -8.27 4.04 0.22
N TYR A 78 -7.74 2.94 0.75
CA TYR A 78 -8.52 1.78 1.21
C TYR A 78 -9.17 2.00 2.57
N GLY A 79 -8.71 2.99 3.32
CA GLY A 79 -9.10 3.22 4.71
C GLY A 79 -8.28 2.39 5.71
N ALA A 80 -7.18 1.82 5.28
CA ALA A 80 -6.20 1.18 6.17
C ALA A 80 -5.22 2.22 6.73
N ILE A 81 -4.52 1.85 7.79
CA ILE A 81 -3.55 2.70 8.48
C ILE A 81 -2.16 2.35 7.99
N ALA A 82 -1.43 3.33 7.47
CA ALA A 82 -0.06 3.14 7.01
C ALA A 82 0.92 3.12 8.19
N VAL A 83 1.87 2.19 8.16
CA VAL A 83 2.99 2.10 9.11
C VAL A 83 4.30 2.15 8.32
N PRO A 84 4.77 3.37 7.94
CA PRO A 84 6.05 3.52 7.29
C PRO A 84 7.18 3.15 8.24
N ILE A 85 8.11 2.31 7.78
CA ILE A 85 9.29 1.87 8.53
C ILE A 85 10.53 2.28 7.75
N LEU A 86 11.50 2.87 8.43
CA LEU A 86 12.77 3.22 7.82
C LEU A 86 13.51 1.96 7.36
N HIS A 87 13.93 1.95 6.10
CA HIS A 87 14.61 0.78 5.50
C HIS A 87 16.01 0.55 6.04
N GLU A 88 16.58 1.52 6.77
CA GLU A 88 17.86 1.40 7.46
C GLU A 88 17.74 0.72 8.84
N PHE A 89 16.54 0.46 9.32
CA PHE A 89 16.36 -0.25 10.59
C PHE A 89 16.86 -1.68 10.50
N MET A 90 17.42 -2.16 11.61
CA MET A 90 17.84 -3.55 11.72
C MET A 90 16.64 -4.51 11.61
N PRO A 91 16.82 -5.73 11.07
CA PRO A 91 15.73 -6.68 10.89
C PRO A 91 14.88 -6.90 12.15
N GLU A 92 15.51 -7.00 13.31
CA GLU A 92 14.82 -7.15 14.60
C GLU A 92 13.90 -5.97 14.94
N GLN A 93 14.33 -4.75 14.59
CA GLN A 93 13.51 -3.55 14.80
C GLN A 93 12.30 -3.57 13.86
N ILE A 94 12.49 -3.97 12.60
CA ILE A 94 11.41 -4.12 11.62
C ILE A 94 10.39 -5.15 12.12
N HIS A 95 10.84 -6.34 12.55
CA HIS A 95 9.97 -7.38 13.10
C HIS A 95 9.17 -6.87 14.30
N ASN A 96 9.84 -6.16 15.23
CA ASN A 96 9.19 -5.61 16.42
C ASN A 96 8.13 -4.56 16.07
N ILE A 97 8.41 -3.66 15.12
CA ILE A 97 7.44 -2.65 14.68
C ILE A 97 6.23 -3.30 14.01
N VAL A 98 6.46 -4.26 13.13
CA VAL A 98 5.38 -5.00 12.45
C VAL A 98 4.47 -5.69 13.47
N ASN A 99 5.06 -6.38 14.45
CA ASN A 99 4.30 -7.07 15.50
C ASN A 99 3.61 -6.08 16.44
N HIS A 100 4.29 -5.02 16.87
CA HIS A 100 3.73 -4.03 17.79
C HIS A 100 2.57 -3.24 17.17
N SER A 101 2.63 -2.97 15.86
CA SER A 101 1.57 -2.29 15.15
C SER A 101 0.38 -3.19 14.79
N ASP A 102 0.49 -4.50 14.97
CA ASP A 102 -0.47 -5.50 14.48
C ASP A 102 -0.70 -5.41 12.96
N ALA A 103 0.35 -5.09 12.20
CA ALA A 103 0.24 -4.99 10.75
C ALA A 103 -0.21 -6.32 10.10
N LYS A 104 -1.14 -6.23 9.16
CA LYS A 104 -1.67 -7.40 8.44
C LYS A 104 -0.87 -7.72 7.18
N LEU A 105 -0.31 -6.71 6.55
CA LEU A 105 0.56 -6.84 5.38
C LEU A 105 1.84 -6.04 5.60
N LEU A 106 2.92 -6.50 4.98
CA LEU A 106 4.19 -5.79 4.92
C LEU A 106 4.65 -5.65 3.48
N PHE A 107 4.83 -4.43 3.02
CA PHE A 107 5.52 -4.13 1.77
C PHE A 107 7.02 -3.99 2.03
N VAL A 108 7.85 -4.67 1.23
CA VAL A 108 9.32 -4.67 1.39
C VAL A 108 10.03 -4.28 0.11
N GLY A 109 11.06 -3.43 0.24
CA GLY A 109 12.01 -3.16 -0.83
C GLY A 109 13.06 -4.27 -0.96
N ASP A 110 13.89 -4.18 -2.00
CA ASP A 110 14.87 -5.20 -2.40
C ASP A 110 15.82 -5.63 -1.27
N VAL A 111 16.45 -4.69 -0.58
CA VAL A 111 17.36 -5.00 0.53
C VAL A 111 16.61 -5.61 1.70
N VAL A 112 15.46 -5.02 2.07
CA VAL A 112 14.65 -5.46 3.21
C VAL A 112 14.09 -6.87 2.97
N ALA A 113 13.66 -7.18 1.76
CA ALA A 113 13.11 -8.49 1.39
C ALA A 113 14.06 -9.66 1.69
N THR A 114 15.37 -9.42 1.61
CA THR A 114 16.40 -10.45 1.88
C THR A 114 16.76 -10.58 3.36
N GLN A 115 16.34 -9.66 4.20
CA GLN A 115 16.76 -9.55 5.59
C GLN A 115 15.65 -9.93 6.58
N VAL A 116 14.38 -9.73 6.23
CA VAL A 116 13.26 -10.02 7.13
C VAL A 116 12.94 -11.51 7.19
N ASP A 117 12.63 -11.97 8.40
CA ASP A 117 12.21 -13.34 8.67
C ASP A 117 10.70 -13.36 8.96
N ALA A 118 9.93 -13.89 8.01
CA ALA A 118 8.48 -13.99 8.14
C ALA A 118 8.01 -14.81 9.34
N THR A 119 8.81 -15.75 9.83
CA THR A 119 8.47 -16.57 11.00
C THR A 119 8.43 -15.75 12.29
N LYS A 120 9.14 -14.62 12.34
CA LYS A 120 9.15 -13.68 13.45
C LYS A 120 8.00 -12.67 13.42
N MET A 121 7.19 -12.68 12.37
CA MET A 121 6.03 -11.81 12.18
C MET A 121 4.75 -12.64 11.96
N PRO A 122 4.29 -13.37 12.97
CA PRO A 122 3.19 -14.34 12.82
C PRO A 122 1.83 -13.71 12.50
N GLY A 123 1.63 -12.42 12.78
CA GLY A 123 0.38 -11.70 12.53
C GLY A 123 0.18 -11.26 11.07
N LEU A 124 1.20 -11.37 10.22
CA LEU A 124 1.07 -11.00 8.80
C LEU A 124 0.28 -12.04 8.00
N GLU A 125 -0.58 -11.57 7.14
CA GLU A 125 -1.25 -12.37 6.10
C GLU A 125 -0.38 -12.53 4.84
N GLY A 126 0.53 -11.58 4.62
CA GLY A 126 1.44 -11.63 3.50
C GLY A 126 2.55 -10.57 3.53
N ILE A 127 3.60 -10.84 2.76
CA ILE A 127 4.70 -9.91 2.48
C ILE A 127 4.74 -9.68 0.96
N ILE A 128 4.68 -8.41 0.56
CA ILE A 128 4.57 -7.97 -0.84
C ILE A 128 5.85 -7.23 -1.22
N TYR A 129 6.43 -7.60 -2.35
CA TYR A 129 7.64 -6.98 -2.88
C TYR A 129 7.31 -5.68 -3.63
N ILE A 130 7.83 -4.55 -3.20
CA ILE A 130 7.48 -3.22 -3.73
C ILE A 130 7.76 -3.07 -5.23
N PRO A 131 8.90 -3.57 -5.79
CA PRO A 131 9.22 -3.33 -7.19
C PRO A 131 8.20 -3.81 -8.21
N ASP A 132 7.48 -4.91 -7.94
CA ASP A 132 6.53 -5.51 -8.88
C ASP A 132 5.23 -6.01 -8.23
N TYR A 133 5.10 -5.81 -6.92
CA TYR A 133 4.00 -6.31 -6.09
C TYR A 133 3.83 -7.83 -6.10
N SER A 134 4.90 -8.59 -6.38
CA SER A 134 4.92 -10.03 -6.19
C SER A 134 4.85 -10.40 -4.71
N LEU A 135 4.37 -11.61 -4.42
CA LEU A 135 4.31 -12.12 -3.06
C LEU A 135 5.66 -12.75 -2.68
N VAL A 136 6.29 -12.21 -1.64
CA VAL A 136 7.42 -12.87 -0.97
C VAL A 136 6.89 -13.98 -0.07
N VAL A 137 5.80 -13.70 0.65
CA VAL A 137 5.08 -14.65 1.49
C VAL A 137 3.59 -14.42 1.32
N SER A 138 2.83 -15.51 1.25
CA SER A 138 1.37 -15.50 1.36
C SER A 138 0.94 -16.57 2.35
N ARG A 139 0.03 -16.22 3.24
CA ARG A 139 -0.54 -17.15 4.22
C ARG A 139 -1.99 -17.51 3.94
N THR A 140 -2.57 -16.96 2.88
CA THR A 140 -3.93 -17.28 2.46
C THR A 140 -3.97 -17.64 0.96
N ASP A 141 -4.74 -18.68 0.62
CA ASP A 141 -4.94 -19.09 -0.76
C ASP A 141 -5.62 -17.98 -1.57
N LYS A 142 -6.48 -17.19 -0.93
CA LYS A 142 -7.17 -16.07 -1.58
C LYS A 142 -6.21 -14.98 -2.03
N LEU A 143 -5.24 -14.61 -1.20
CA LEU A 143 -4.22 -13.62 -1.56
C LEU A 143 -3.31 -14.14 -2.68
N THR A 144 -2.90 -15.40 -2.60
CA THR A 144 -2.11 -16.06 -3.64
C THR A 144 -2.85 -16.04 -4.97
N TYR A 145 -4.11 -16.50 -4.98
CA TYR A 145 -4.96 -16.49 -6.16
C TYR A 145 -5.14 -15.08 -6.74
N ALA A 146 -5.45 -14.10 -5.88
CA ALA A 146 -5.64 -12.73 -6.31
C ALA A 146 -4.39 -12.14 -6.97
N ARG A 147 -3.19 -12.45 -6.46
CA ARG A 147 -1.95 -12.00 -7.08
C ARG A 147 -1.69 -12.66 -8.42
N GLU A 148 -1.90 -13.96 -8.53
CA GLU A 148 -1.70 -14.73 -9.77
C GLU A 148 -2.68 -14.32 -10.87
N HIS A 149 -3.93 -13.99 -10.50
CA HIS A 149 -5.01 -13.62 -11.43
C HIS A 149 -5.35 -12.13 -11.40
N LEU A 150 -4.44 -11.28 -10.92
CA LEU A 150 -4.71 -9.86 -10.64
C LEU A 150 -5.24 -9.10 -11.86
N ASN A 151 -4.66 -9.32 -13.03
CA ASN A 151 -5.12 -8.68 -14.26
C ASN A 151 -6.49 -9.17 -14.71
N GLU A 152 -6.78 -10.45 -14.52
CA GLU A 152 -8.09 -11.04 -14.81
C GLU A 152 -9.16 -10.47 -13.87
N MET A 153 -8.90 -10.47 -12.56
CA MET A 153 -9.81 -9.91 -11.56
C MET A 153 -10.07 -8.42 -11.79
N PHE A 154 -9.03 -7.66 -12.14
CA PHE A 154 -9.17 -6.26 -12.51
C PHE A 154 -10.03 -6.10 -13.78
N GLY A 155 -9.83 -6.94 -14.81
CA GLY A 155 -10.62 -6.94 -16.03
C GLY A 155 -12.08 -7.34 -15.81
N ILE A 156 -12.37 -8.25 -14.88
CA ILE A 156 -13.74 -8.61 -14.48
C ILE A 156 -14.42 -7.42 -13.78
N LYS A 157 -13.72 -6.74 -12.87
CA LYS A 157 -14.23 -5.56 -12.15
C LYS A 157 -14.46 -4.37 -13.09
N TYR A 158 -13.63 -4.24 -14.14
CA TYR A 158 -13.67 -3.15 -15.12
C TYR A 158 -13.65 -3.70 -16.57
N PRO A 159 -14.77 -4.28 -17.06
CA PRO A 159 -14.77 -5.13 -18.26
C PRO A 159 -14.49 -4.43 -19.58
N LYS A 160 -14.58 -3.10 -19.64
CA LYS A 160 -14.26 -2.34 -20.87
C LYS A 160 -12.99 -1.50 -20.69
N TYR A 161 -13.06 -0.54 -19.79
CA TYR A 161 -11.97 0.39 -19.50
C TYR A 161 -12.06 0.87 -18.06
N PHE A 162 -10.91 0.98 -17.39
CA PHE A 162 -10.81 1.72 -16.15
C PHE A 162 -10.68 3.22 -16.46
N ARG A 163 -11.58 4.03 -15.94
CA ARG A 163 -11.69 5.47 -16.20
C ARG A 163 -11.85 6.27 -14.92
N LYS A 164 -11.78 7.61 -15.01
CA LYS A 164 -11.94 8.56 -13.90
C LYS A 164 -13.15 8.28 -13.02
N ASN A 165 -14.29 7.93 -13.61
CA ASN A 165 -15.53 7.66 -12.87
C ASN A 165 -15.54 6.33 -12.09
N HIS A 166 -14.51 5.51 -12.24
CA HIS A 166 -14.32 4.30 -11.45
C HIS A 166 -13.46 4.56 -10.20
N VAL A 167 -12.79 5.70 -10.15
CA VAL A 167 -12.01 6.09 -8.96
C VAL A 167 -12.97 6.39 -7.83
N ASN A 168 -12.97 5.54 -6.82
CA ASN A 168 -13.84 5.64 -5.66
C ASN A 168 -13.07 5.20 -4.43
N TYR A 169 -12.55 6.20 -3.71
CA TYR A 169 -11.75 5.99 -2.52
C TYR A 169 -12.60 6.22 -1.26
N TYR A 170 -12.06 5.82 -0.12
CA TYR A 170 -12.69 6.11 1.15
C TYR A 170 -12.58 7.62 1.48
N ILE A 171 -13.53 8.41 0.99
CA ILE A 171 -13.53 9.88 1.11
C ILE A 171 -14.27 10.41 2.33
N ASP A 172 -15.18 9.59 2.90
CA ASP A 172 -15.95 9.94 4.11
C ASP A 172 -15.13 9.72 5.40
N GLN A 173 -13.81 9.75 5.28
CA GLN A 173 -12.90 9.63 6.41
C GLN A 173 -13.06 10.82 7.35
N ASP A 174 -13.33 10.52 8.64
CA ASP A 174 -13.31 11.54 9.68
C ASP A 174 -11.90 12.16 9.74
N PRO A 175 -11.75 13.49 9.79
CA PRO A 175 -10.45 14.14 9.96
C PRO A 175 -9.64 13.66 11.17
N ASP A 176 -10.29 13.16 12.20
CA ASP A 176 -9.68 12.64 13.42
C ASP A 176 -9.37 11.12 13.34
N GLU A 177 -9.73 10.44 12.25
CA GLU A 177 -9.34 9.04 12.05
C GLU A 177 -7.82 8.88 11.89
N LEU A 178 -7.29 7.84 12.55
CA LEU A 178 -5.87 7.51 12.44
C LEU A 178 -5.54 7.04 11.01
N ALA A 179 -4.67 7.78 10.33
CA ALA A 179 -4.24 7.46 8.97
C ALA A 179 -2.85 6.81 8.93
N MET A 180 -1.98 7.14 9.88
CA MET A 180 -0.58 6.70 9.86
C MET A 180 0.00 6.59 11.26
N ILE A 181 0.89 5.62 11.47
CA ILE A 181 1.69 5.46 12.69
C ILE A 181 3.16 5.49 12.32
N ASN A 182 3.90 6.46 12.84
CA ASN A 182 5.34 6.57 12.67
C ASN A 182 6.08 6.06 13.90
N TYR A 183 7.11 5.26 13.67
CA TYR A 183 8.05 4.82 14.70
C TYR A 183 9.36 5.60 14.55
N THR A 184 9.81 6.19 15.63
CA THR A 184 11.10 6.87 15.69
C THR A 184 12.12 5.99 16.40
N SER A 185 13.40 6.11 16.03
CA SER A 185 14.47 5.56 16.86
C SER A 185 14.46 6.33 18.17
N GLY A 186 13.83 5.77 19.20
CA GLY A 186 13.81 6.39 20.52
C GLY A 186 15.23 6.64 21.02
N THR A 187 15.59 7.88 21.25
CA THR A 187 16.75 8.28 22.06
C THR A 187 16.39 8.12 23.53
N THR A 188 15.97 6.91 23.94
CA THR A 188 15.85 6.62 25.34
C THR A 188 17.18 6.08 25.80
N GLY A 189 17.98 6.99 26.39
CA GLY A 189 19.04 6.59 27.29
C GLY A 189 18.48 5.94 28.53
#